data_74d73b5279bf9649f589f0b415190f9a
#
_entry.id   74d73b5279bf9649f589f0b415190f9a
#
_cell.length_a   1.000
_cell.length_b   1.000
_cell.length_c   1.000
_cell.angle_alpha   90.00
_cell.angle_beta   90.00
_cell.angle_gamma   90.00
#
_symmetry.space_group_name_H-M   'P 1'
#
loop_
_entity.id
_entity.type
_entity.pdbx_description
1 polymer ?
#
loop_
_entity_poly.entity_id
_entity_poly.type
_entity_poly.pdbx_seq_one_letter_code
_entity_poly.pdbx_strand_id
1 'polypeptide(L)'
;MTTSHQQVHVGPRDGSRYQPVIALVNTGSTYAVMPSPMLSMLGIDPYWTGMVELGPGGSEERSFAEIRLRIGDAECTVVCVFGQQDSQPVLGSHTLQAFGLQVDTATGGLVPARAFLP
;
A
#
# COMPACT_ATOMS: atom_id res chain seq x y z
N MET A 1 11.87 10.46 13.58
CA MET A 1 10.82 9.91 12.68
C MET A 1 10.23 8.66 13.33
N THR A 2 8.94 8.62 13.47
CA THR A 2 8.27 7.46 14.04
C THR A 2 7.94 6.47 12.93
N THR A 3 8.44 5.25 13.09
CA THR A 3 8.14 4.15 12.16
C THR A 3 7.04 3.31 12.78
N SER A 4 5.97 3.05 12.04
CA SER A 4 4.90 2.20 12.51
C SER A 4 4.61 1.09 11.52
N HIS A 5 4.09 -0.01 12.06
CA HIS A 5 3.69 -1.17 11.28
C HIS A 5 2.22 -1.43 11.52
N GLN A 6 1.54 -1.89 10.49
CA GLN A 6 0.11 -2.16 10.54
C GLN A 6 -0.15 -3.51 9.91
N GLN A 7 -0.87 -4.37 10.63
CA GLN A 7 -1.33 -5.62 10.03
C GLN A 7 -2.47 -5.31 9.07
N VAL A 8 -2.35 -5.82 7.85
CA VAL A 8 -3.36 -5.65 6.81
C VAL A 8 -3.60 -6.98 6.11
N HIS A 9 -4.66 -7.05 5.33
CA HIS A 9 -4.95 -8.21 4.49
C HIS A 9 -4.97 -7.77 3.05
N VAL A 10 -4.19 -8.46 2.21
CA VAL A 10 -4.01 -8.14 0.79
C VAL A 10 -4.68 -9.22 -0.04
N GLY A 11 -5.44 -8.82 -1.03
CA GLY A 11 -6.11 -9.76 -1.91
C GLY A 11 -6.29 -9.21 -3.31
N PRO A 12 -6.73 -10.08 -4.24
CA PRO A 12 -7.10 -9.62 -5.56
C PRO A 12 -8.34 -8.73 -5.48
N ARG A 13 -8.56 -7.97 -6.53
CA ARG A 13 -9.61 -6.95 -6.61
C ARG A 13 -11.01 -7.51 -6.34
N ASP A 14 -11.25 -8.77 -6.69
CA ASP A 14 -12.55 -9.41 -6.47
C ASP A 14 -12.79 -9.80 -5.01
N GLY A 15 -11.80 -9.65 -4.14
CA GLY A 15 -11.94 -9.99 -2.73
C GLY A 15 -12.09 -11.47 -2.44
N SER A 16 -11.71 -12.33 -3.39
CA SER A 16 -11.94 -13.78 -3.28
C SER A 16 -11.08 -14.44 -2.21
N ARG A 17 -9.97 -13.82 -1.83
CA ARG A 17 -9.06 -14.35 -0.82
C ARG A 17 -8.17 -13.24 -0.31
N TYR A 18 -7.58 -13.43 0.87
CA TYR A 18 -6.70 -12.45 1.49
C TYR A 18 -5.51 -13.14 2.12
N GLN A 19 -4.39 -12.44 2.11
CA GLN A 19 -3.19 -12.85 2.83
C GLN A 19 -2.85 -11.78 3.86
N PRO A 20 -2.69 -12.15 5.15
CA PRO A 20 -2.28 -11.18 6.15
C PRO A 20 -0.80 -10.84 5.98
N VAL A 21 -0.47 -9.57 6.12
CA VAL A 21 0.92 -9.08 6.10
C VAL A 21 1.06 -7.97 7.13
N ILE A 22 2.29 -7.78 7.59
CA ILE A 22 2.65 -6.61 8.39
C ILE A 22 3.30 -5.61 7.45
N ALA A 23 2.68 -4.45 7.31
CA ALA A 23 3.16 -3.42 6.39
C ALA A 23 3.72 -2.24 7.16
N LEU A 24 4.79 -1.66 6.61
CA LEU A 24 5.36 -0.41 7.09
C LEU A 24 4.49 0.75 6.63
N VAL A 25 4.12 1.64 7.55
CA VAL A 25 3.43 2.87 7.19
C VAL A 25 4.48 3.91 6.85
N ASN A 26 4.49 4.34 5.58
CA ASN A 26 5.49 5.31 5.09
C ASN A 26 4.79 6.37 4.24
N THR A 27 4.55 7.53 4.84
CA THR A 27 3.88 8.64 4.17
C THR A 27 4.74 9.27 3.07
N GLY A 28 6.04 8.95 3.01
CA GLY A 28 6.91 9.36 1.92
C GLY A 28 6.73 8.52 0.65
N SER A 29 6.01 7.40 0.74
CA SER A 29 5.66 6.60 -0.42
C SER A 29 4.29 7.05 -0.93
N THR A 30 4.14 7.20 -2.25
CA THR A 30 2.84 7.59 -2.82
C THR A 30 1.83 6.46 -2.74
N TYR A 31 2.22 5.27 -3.16
CA TYR A 31 1.32 4.12 -3.27
C TYR A 31 1.71 3.01 -2.31
N ALA A 32 0.84 2.04 -2.16
CA ALA A 32 1.18 0.78 -1.53
C ALA A 32 2.24 0.07 -2.37
N VAL A 33 3.13 -0.65 -1.70
CA VAL A 33 4.15 -1.49 -2.36
C VAL A 33 4.10 -2.87 -1.71
N MET A 34 4.02 -3.89 -2.53
CA MET A 34 3.99 -5.28 -2.04
C MET A 34 5.01 -6.11 -2.83
N PRO A 35 5.60 -7.13 -2.20
CA PRO A 35 6.54 -8.00 -2.92
C PRO A 35 5.88 -8.66 -4.13
N SER A 36 6.55 -8.65 -5.27
CA SER A 36 6.02 -9.25 -6.49
C SER A 36 5.62 -10.72 -6.33
N PRO A 37 6.41 -11.57 -5.65
CA PRO A 37 5.99 -12.97 -5.49
C PRO A 37 4.67 -13.15 -4.75
N MET A 38 4.40 -12.30 -3.74
CA MET A 38 3.14 -12.37 -3.02
C MET A 38 1.97 -12.01 -3.93
N LEU A 39 2.12 -10.97 -4.73
CA LEU A 39 1.07 -10.55 -5.66
C LEU A 39 0.81 -11.64 -6.70
N SER A 40 1.85 -12.25 -7.22
CA SER A 40 1.72 -13.35 -8.18
C SER A 40 1.02 -14.57 -7.56
N MET A 41 1.35 -14.91 -6.33
CA MET A 41 0.70 -16.02 -5.62
C MET A 41 -0.79 -15.75 -5.41
N LEU A 42 -1.17 -14.49 -5.25
CA LEU A 42 -2.57 -14.10 -5.11
C LEU A 42 -3.30 -13.99 -6.46
N GLY A 43 -2.60 -14.26 -7.57
CA GLY A 43 -3.20 -14.16 -8.89
C GLY A 43 -3.36 -12.74 -9.40
N ILE A 44 -2.61 -11.80 -8.83
CA ILE A 44 -2.68 -10.39 -9.21
C ILE A 44 -1.65 -10.15 -10.31
N ASP A 45 -2.13 -9.83 -11.51
CA ASP A 45 -1.29 -9.51 -12.65
C ASP A 45 -1.14 -8.01 -12.80
N PRO A 46 -0.01 -7.53 -13.35
CA PRO A 46 0.13 -6.09 -13.61
C PRO A 46 -0.92 -5.59 -14.60
N TYR A 47 -1.43 -4.39 -14.35
CA TYR A 47 -2.35 -3.70 -15.25
C TYR A 47 -1.61 -2.76 -16.18
N TRP A 48 -0.58 -2.07 -15.66
CA TRP A 48 0.20 -1.10 -16.43
C TRP A 48 1.59 -0.97 -15.83
N THR A 49 2.47 -0.28 -16.54
CA THR A 49 3.78 0.10 -16.04
C THR A 49 3.88 1.61 -15.97
N GLY A 50 4.71 2.09 -15.09
CA GLY A 50 4.94 3.51 -14.92
C GLY A 50 6.28 3.76 -14.27
N MET A 51 6.71 5.01 -14.31
CA MET A 51 7.97 5.42 -13.69
C MET A 51 7.73 5.78 -12.24
N VAL A 52 8.61 5.30 -11.37
CA VAL A 52 8.61 5.68 -9.95
C VAL A 52 9.92 6.37 -9.63
N GLU A 53 9.84 7.34 -8.72
CA GLU A 53 11.01 8.04 -8.23
C GLU A 53 11.57 7.31 -7.02
N LEU A 54 12.87 7.05 -7.02
CA LEU A 54 13.56 6.34 -5.95
C LEU A 54 14.34 7.28 -5.04
N GLY A 55 13.90 8.53 -4.93
CA GLY A 55 14.63 9.55 -4.20
C GLY A 55 15.95 9.84 -4.90
N PRO A 56 17.09 9.91 -4.18
CA PRO A 56 18.36 10.17 -4.83
C PRO A 56 18.83 9.06 -5.76
N GLY A 57 18.15 7.90 -5.76
CA GLY A 57 18.48 6.79 -6.65
C GLY A 57 17.96 6.93 -8.07
N GLY A 58 17.22 8.00 -8.38
CA GLY A 58 16.69 8.24 -9.71
C GLY A 58 15.32 7.66 -9.94
N SER A 59 15.02 7.33 -11.19
CA SER A 59 13.72 6.81 -11.59
C SER A 59 13.84 5.39 -12.13
N GLU A 60 12.80 4.60 -11.95
CA GLU A 60 12.78 3.23 -12.41
C GLU A 60 11.37 2.87 -12.87
N GLU A 61 11.28 2.04 -13.91
CA GLU A 61 10.00 1.53 -14.36
C GLU A 61 9.54 0.39 -13.45
N ARG A 62 8.29 0.43 -13.04
CA ARG A 62 7.68 -0.59 -12.21
C ARG A 62 6.30 -0.98 -12.76
N SER A 63 5.87 -2.19 -12.40
CA SER A 63 4.53 -2.64 -12.69
C SER A 63 3.57 -2.19 -11.61
N PHE A 64 2.34 -1.92 -12.01
CA PHE A 64 1.26 -1.45 -11.13
C PHE A 64 0.04 -2.34 -11.30
N ALA A 65 -0.74 -2.45 -10.25
CA ALA A 65 -2.06 -3.07 -10.30
C ALA A 65 -2.95 -2.44 -9.23
N GLU A 66 -4.23 -2.73 -9.30
CA GLU A 66 -5.13 -2.45 -8.21
C GLU A 66 -5.29 -3.71 -7.38
N ILE A 67 -5.26 -3.54 -6.06
CA ILE A 67 -5.43 -4.65 -5.11
C ILE A 67 -6.58 -4.32 -4.17
N ARG A 68 -7.16 -5.35 -3.60
CA ARG A 68 -8.07 -5.18 -2.49
C ARG A 68 -7.28 -5.21 -1.20
N LEU A 69 -7.50 -4.22 -0.34
CA LEU A 69 -6.79 -4.10 0.92
C LEU A 69 -7.80 -3.97 2.04
N ARG A 70 -7.56 -4.69 3.12
CA ARG A 70 -8.40 -4.60 4.32
C ARG A 70 -7.54 -4.19 5.51
N ILE A 71 -7.98 -3.14 6.20
CA ILE A 71 -7.37 -2.66 7.45
C ILE A 71 -8.47 -2.64 8.49
N GLY A 72 -8.36 -3.51 9.49
CA GLY A 72 -9.45 -3.69 10.47
C GLY A 72 -10.73 -4.11 9.77
N ASP A 73 -11.79 -3.34 9.96
CA ASP A 73 -13.10 -3.61 9.36
C ASP A 73 -13.30 -2.90 8.02
N ALA A 74 -12.36 -2.05 7.61
CA ALA A 74 -12.48 -1.27 6.38
C ALA A 74 -11.79 -1.97 5.22
N GLU A 75 -12.37 -1.88 4.03
CA GLU A 75 -11.81 -2.45 2.81
C GLU A 75 -11.89 -1.43 1.70
N CYS A 76 -10.82 -1.36 0.89
CA CYS A 76 -10.76 -0.50 -0.29
C CYS A 76 -9.97 -1.17 -1.39
N THR A 77 -10.26 -0.79 -2.64
CA THR A 77 -9.39 -1.09 -3.77
C THR A 77 -8.39 0.05 -3.89
N VAL A 78 -7.12 -0.27 -3.89
CA VAL A 78 -6.05 0.72 -3.92
C VAL A 78 -5.00 0.36 -4.97
N VAL A 79 -4.28 1.38 -5.44
CA VAL A 79 -3.17 1.19 -6.38
C VAL A 79 -1.98 0.64 -5.62
N CYS A 80 -1.32 -0.35 -6.22
CA CYS A 80 -0.16 -1.01 -5.64
C CYS A 80 0.95 -1.12 -6.66
N VAL A 81 2.17 -0.83 -6.23
CA VAL A 81 3.38 -1.03 -7.02
C VAL A 81 3.93 -2.42 -6.72
N PHE A 82 4.32 -3.13 -7.78
CA PHE A 82 5.02 -4.41 -7.63
C PHE A 82 6.44 -4.12 -7.16
N GLY A 83 6.72 -4.45 -5.91
CA GLY A 83 8.05 -4.32 -5.33
C GLY A 83 8.97 -5.42 -5.78
N GLN A 84 10.23 -5.32 -5.39
CA GLN A 84 11.21 -6.37 -5.64
C GLN A 84 10.83 -7.63 -4.84
N GLN A 85 11.51 -8.73 -5.15
CA GLN A 85 11.19 -10.03 -4.58
C GLN A 85 11.16 -10.03 -3.05
N ASP A 86 12.08 -9.29 -2.44
CA ASP A 86 12.23 -9.23 -0.98
C ASP A 86 11.82 -7.89 -0.39
N SER A 87 11.06 -7.08 -1.15
CA SER A 87 10.68 -5.77 -0.65
C SER A 87 9.72 -5.89 0.53
N GLN A 88 9.81 -4.95 1.45
CA GLN A 88 8.91 -4.87 2.58
C GLN A 88 7.55 -4.37 2.10
N PRO A 89 6.44 -4.95 2.59
CA PRO A 89 5.13 -4.36 2.35
C PRO A 89 5.06 -2.94 2.92
N VAL A 90 4.50 -2.01 2.14
CA VAL A 90 4.42 -0.59 2.50
C VAL A 90 3.01 -0.09 2.22
N LEU A 91 2.50 0.72 3.14
CA LEU A 91 1.29 1.52 2.94
C LEU A 91 1.72 2.96 2.70
N GLY A 92 1.38 3.50 1.54
CA GLY A 92 1.75 4.85 1.17
C GLY A 92 0.66 5.88 1.47
N SER A 93 0.92 7.14 1.12
CA SER A 93 0.02 8.24 1.42
C SER A 93 -1.34 8.10 0.74
N HIS A 94 -1.37 7.72 -0.54
CA HIS A 94 -2.65 7.52 -1.24
C HIS A 94 -3.44 6.36 -0.66
N THR A 95 -2.74 5.32 -0.17
CA THR A 95 -3.40 4.20 0.50
C THR A 95 -4.14 4.69 1.74
N LEU A 96 -3.47 5.48 2.58
CA LEU A 96 -4.09 6.01 3.79
C LEU A 96 -5.25 6.94 3.46
N GLN A 97 -5.11 7.78 2.44
CA GLN A 97 -6.19 8.67 2.00
C GLN A 97 -7.42 7.88 1.56
N ALA A 98 -7.23 6.76 0.85
CA ALA A 98 -8.34 5.93 0.42
C ALA A 98 -9.14 5.37 1.60
N PHE A 99 -8.47 5.12 2.72
CA PHE A 99 -9.11 4.63 3.93
C PHE A 99 -9.58 5.75 4.87
N GLY A 100 -9.29 7.01 4.53
CA GLY A 100 -9.59 8.13 5.42
C GLY A 100 -8.77 8.09 6.70
N LEU A 101 -7.51 7.68 6.60
CA LEU A 101 -6.60 7.53 7.75
C LEU A 101 -5.42 8.47 7.63
N GLN A 102 -4.85 8.81 8.78
CA GLN A 102 -3.59 9.53 8.89
C GLN A 102 -2.77 8.95 10.03
N VAL A 103 -1.48 9.25 10.04
CA VAL A 103 -0.60 8.84 11.12
C VAL A 103 -0.73 9.81 12.28
N ASP A 104 -0.97 9.28 13.47
CA ASP A 104 -0.89 10.05 14.71
C ASP A 104 0.59 10.19 15.07
N THR A 105 1.13 11.40 15.01
CA THR A 105 2.55 11.63 15.26
C THR A 105 2.95 11.36 16.71
N ALA A 106 2.01 11.38 17.63
CA ALA A 106 2.29 11.12 19.04
C ALA A 106 2.47 9.63 19.31
N THR A 107 1.66 8.78 18.70
CA THR A 107 1.66 7.32 18.97
C THR A 107 2.22 6.50 17.84
N GLY A 108 2.29 7.05 16.62
CA GLY A 108 2.65 6.31 15.42
C GLY A 108 1.52 5.47 14.86
N GLY A 109 0.37 5.43 15.52
CA GLY A 109 -0.79 4.65 15.07
C GLY A 109 -1.58 5.37 13.99
N LEU A 110 -2.54 4.66 13.40
CA LEU A 110 -3.43 5.21 12.40
C LEU A 110 -4.71 5.70 13.06
N VAL A 111 -5.11 6.91 12.71
CA VAL A 111 -6.32 7.54 13.23
C VAL A 111 -7.13 8.10 12.07
N PRO A 112 -8.45 8.33 12.26
CA PRO A 112 -9.27 8.92 11.20
C PRO A 112 -8.74 10.29 10.76
N ALA A 113 -8.78 10.54 9.45
CA ALA A 113 -8.43 11.80 8.85
C ALA A 113 -9.70 12.46 8.28
N ARG A 114 -9.66 13.79 8.17
CA ARG A 114 -10.76 14.54 7.55
C ARG A 114 -10.49 14.70 6.06
N ALA A 115 -11.53 14.47 5.26
CA ALA A 115 -11.52 14.81 3.85
C ALA A 115 -12.04 16.23 3.67
N PHE A 116 -11.44 16.97 2.74
CA PHE A 116 -11.87 18.32 2.42
C PHE A 116 -12.56 18.31 1.05
N LEU A 117 -13.78 18.81 1.01
CA LEU A 117 -14.55 18.90 -0.23
C LEU A 117 -14.76 20.37 -0.59
N PRO A 118 -14.71 20.72 -1.89
CA PRO A 118 -14.94 22.10 -2.32
C PRO A 118 -16.37 22.57 -2.08
#